data_3249cb8aa1d6dea3633ee663cfdd2c99
#
_entry.id   3249cb8aa1d6dea3633ee663cfdd2c99
#
_cell.length_a   1.000
_cell.length_b   1.000
_cell.length_c   1.000
_cell.angle_alpha   90.00
_cell.angle_beta   90.00
_cell.angle_gamma   90.00
#
_symmetry.space_group_name_H-M   'P 1'
#
loop_
_entity.id
_entity.type
_entity.pdbx_description
1 polymer ?
#
loop_
_entity_poly.entity_id
_entity_poly.type
_entity_poly.pdbx_seq_one_letter_code
_entity_poly.pdbx_strand_id
1 'polypeptide(L)'
;MAEPAHPNMSDIEAALRLFDETTGALSARILRLEEVLLLKQEELVAANSQLSDKLRELDRITAWLNLVMGAVSSGVISVDSMARITTCNAAAGRLLSGILEEPVGADYRAAFPDSPLLRVLAGAEAVAGYERIVRSNEGERRILAAKSTALRAADGAIIGAVEVIEDVTEMRQLRESVERADRLKQLGEMAAGVAHEIRNPLNGIEGFASLLMRDLEAGDRRHRYAAAIVEGVRMLNHTVTALLAFTSPKAPQRQSANPAALARTCLELVDAELSLRSDEDSPRVSLSLVDLWGQGELAVDAGQLRQALLNLVQNAVQAVQAGGAEDPQVRLTVSRHSEIQAVVITVEDNGAGIPPGERQRIFTPFYTTKDHGTGLGLAIVHSIVSLHGGTLSVEDSELGGANVRMIIPS
;
A
#
# COMPACT_ATOMS: atom_id res chain seq x y z
N MET A 1 117.45 34.48 -8.21
CA MET A 1 116.64 34.43 -6.99
C MET A 1 116.09 35.82 -6.81
N ALA A 2 114.79 36.02 -7.09
CA ALA A 2 114.06 37.30 -6.85
C ALA A 2 113.56 37.24 -5.42
N GLU A 3 113.93 38.20 -4.59
CA GLU A 3 113.33 38.37 -3.25
C GLU A 3 111.85 38.64 -3.33
N PRO A 4 111.07 38.11 -2.43
CA PRO A 4 109.65 38.45 -2.40
C PRO A 4 109.55 39.91 -1.92
N ALA A 5 108.90 40.74 -2.74
CA ALA A 5 108.61 42.12 -2.39
C ALA A 5 107.67 42.11 -1.14
N HIS A 6 108.16 42.69 -0.05
CA HIS A 6 107.31 42.92 1.12
C HIS A 6 106.17 43.84 0.75
N PRO A 7 104.90 43.51 1.05
CA PRO A 7 103.75 44.37 0.74
C PRO A 7 103.97 45.71 1.44
N ASN A 8 103.76 46.78 0.69
CA ASN A 8 103.85 48.16 1.20
C ASN A 8 102.75 48.42 2.26
N MET A 9 103.10 49.03 3.36
CA MET A 9 102.12 49.32 4.48
C MET A 9 100.85 49.99 3.98
N SER A 10 100.95 50.78 2.93
CA SER A 10 99.80 51.42 2.26
C SER A 10 98.85 50.48 1.58
N ASP A 11 99.35 49.35 1.00
CA ASP A 11 98.53 48.33 0.34
C ASP A 11 97.80 47.46 1.36
N ILE A 12 98.36 47.22 2.51
CA ILE A 12 97.76 46.50 3.63
C ILE A 12 96.63 47.36 4.26
N GLU A 13 96.89 48.66 4.45
CA GLU A 13 95.82 49.58 4.96
C GLU A 13 94.63 49.70 3.99
N ALA A 14 94.88 49.78 2.67
CA ALA A 14 93.81 49.81 1.65
C ALA A 14 93.04 48.52 1.63
N ALA A 15 93.67 47.35 1.74
CA ALA A 15 93.03 46.03 1.80
C ALA A 15 92.15 45.87 3.08
N LEU A 16 92.69 46.38 4.23
CA LEU A 16 91.94 46.40 5.49
C LEU A 16 90.68 47.29 5.41
N ARG A 17 90.81 48.49 4.82
CA ARG A 17 89.61 49.38 4.62
C ARG A 17 88.56 48.75 3.69
N LEU A 18 89.02 48.12 2.59
CA LEU A 18 88.10 47.42 1.66
C LEU A 18 87.47 46.22 2.35
N PHE A 19 88.18 45.52 3.19
CA PHE A 19 87.62 44.42 3.98
C PHE A 19 86.59 44.87 4.99
N ASP A 20 86.85 45.97 5.71
CA ASP A 20 85.89 46.58 6.67
C ASP A 20 84.67 47.11 5.97
N GLU A 21 84.76 47.80 4.81
CA GLU A 21 83.66 48.25 4.00
C GLU A 21 82.77 47.10 3.48
N THR A 22 83.46 46.04 2.96
CA THR A 22 82.76 44.84 2.43
C THR A 22 82.03 44.06 3.55
N THR A 23 82.72 43.91 4.71
CA THR A 23 82.13 43.24 5.88
C THR A 23 80.99 44.02 6.47
N GLY A 24 81.12 45.36 6.56
CA GLY A 24 80.00 46.24 6.98
C GLY A 24 78.79 46.19 6.04
N ALA A 25 79.10 46.20 4.70
CA ALA A 25 78.02 46.06 3.69
C ALA A 25 77.31 44.72 3.74
N LEU A 26 78.13 43.61 3.95
CA LEU A 26 77.55 42.25 4.09
C LEU A 26 76.74 42.10 5.35
N SER A 27 77.21 42.62 6.48
CA SER A 27 76.41 42.66 7.76
C SER A 27 75.14 43.43 7.65
N ALA A 28 75.13 44.59 7.01
CA ALA A 28 73.93 45.36 6.76
C ALA A 28 72.94 44.61 5.83
N ARG A 29 73.45 43.86 4.88
CA ARG A 29 72.65 43.05 3.98
C ARG A 29 72.02 41.81 4.69
N ILE A 30 72.74 41.19 5.57
CA ILE A 30 72.30 40.08 6.42
C ILE A 30 71.15 40.55 7.33
N LEU A 31 71.35 41.69 8.03
CA LEU A 31 70.32 42.24 8.88
C LEU A 31 69.01 42.59 8.12
N ARG A 32 69.11 43.14 6.91
CA ARG A 32 67.93 43.42 6.06
C ARG A 32 67.29 42.12 5.61
N LEU A 33 68.03 41.07 5.27
CA LEU A 33 67.46 39.77 4.90
C LEU A 33 66.73 39.11 6.08
N GLU A 34 67.31 39.22 7.29
CA GLU A 34 66.67 38.70 8.51
C GLU A 34 65.40 39.44 8.81
N GLU A 35 65.32 40.74 8.65
CA GLU A 35 64.11 41.55 8.82
C GLU A 35 63.02 41.16 7.79
N VAL A 36 63.40 41.02 6.52
CA VAL A 36 62.50 40.59 5.46
C VAL A 36 62.01 39.17 5.69
N LEU A 37 62.87 38.24 6.15
CA LEU A 37 62.48 36.87 6.50
C LEU A 37 61.51 36.83 7.65
N LEU A 38 61.72 37.63 8.71
CA LEU A 38 60.80 37.72 9.83
C LEU A 38 59.42 38.24 9.38
N LEU A 39 59.38 39.32 8.58
CA LEU A 39 58.13 39.83 8.03
C LEU A 39 57.40 38.81 7.16
N LYS A 40 58.13 38.05 6.30
CA LYS A 40 57.56 37.01 5.46
C LYS A 40 57.09 35.79 6.27
N GLN A 41 57.77 35.47 7.35
CA GLN A 41 57.37 34.42 8.27
C GLN A 41 56.05 34.79 9.00
N GLU A 42 55.91 36.06 9.46
CA GLU A 42 54.69 36.53 10.06
C GLU A 42 53.50 36.56 9.08
N GLU A 43 53.70 37.01 7.83
CA GLU A 43 52.72 36.95 6.76
C GLU A 43 52.25 35.49 6.47
N LEU A 44 53.20 34.57 6.41
CA LEU A 44 52.93 33.15 6.15
C LEU A 44 52.12 32.51 7.30
N VAL A 45 52.49 32.81 8.55
CA VAL A 45 51.75 32.32 9.72
C VAL A 45 50.34 32.86 9.73
N ALA A 46 50.16 34.18 9.46
CA ALA A 46 48.83 34.77 9.37
C ALA A 46 47.96 34.18 8.23
N ALA A 47 48.57 33.99 7.04
CA ALA A 47 47.87 33.38 5.91
C ALA A 47 47.47 31.90 6.18
N ASN A 48 48.38 31.12 6.80
CA ASN A 48 48.08 29.73 7.19
C ASN A 48 46.95 29.65 8.26
N SER A 49 46.95 30.59 9.23
CA SER A 49 45.87 30.67 10.22
C SER A 49 44.53 30.96 9.55
N GLN A 50 44.49 31.98 8.66
CA GLN A 50 43.25 32.29 7.91
C GLN A 50 42.77 31.12 7.03
N LEU A 51 43.69 30.43 6.36
CA LEU A 51 43.34 29.24 5.56
C LEU A 51 42.78 28.12 6.43
N SER A 52 43.40 27.86 7.60
CA SER A 52 42.88 26.87 8.55
C SER A 52 41.49 27.20 9.06
N ASP A 53 41.23 28.48 9.36
CA ASP A 53 39.91 28.93 9.82
C ASP A 53 38.86 28.77 8.71
N LYS A 54 39.22 29.11 7.47
CA LYS A 54 38.32 28.90 6.31
C LYS A 54 38.04 27.42 6.03
N LEU A 55 39.02 26.55 6.16
CA LEU A 55 38.85 25.10 6.03
C LEU A 55 37.88 24.57 7.12
N ARG A 56 38.04 25.00 8.38
CA ARG A 56 37.15 24.60 9.47
C ARG A 56 35.71 25.09 9.23
N GLU A 57 35.56 26.31 8.70
CA GLU A 57 34.24 26.88 8.36
C GLU A 57 33.56 26.05 7.26
N LEU A 58 34.31 25.67 6.19
CA LEU A 58 33.78 24.82 5.10
C LEU A 58 33.43 23.42 5.61
N ASP A 59 34.24 22.80 6.42
CA ASP A 59 33.99 21.50 7.04
C ASP A 59 32.69 21.54 7.86
N ARG A 60 32.51 22.62 8.66
CA ARG A 60 31.30 22.81 9.47
C ARG A 60 30.06 22.97 8.61
N ILE A 61 30.12 23.76 7.54
CA ILE A 61 28.99 23.98 6.62
C ILE A 61 28.64 22.66 5.91
N THR A 62 29.64 21.93 5.43
CA THR A 62 29.45 20.64 4.75
C THR A 62 28.84 19.59 5.69
N ALA A 63 29.32 19.48 6.92
CA ALA A 63 28.76 18.59 7.93
C ALA A 63 27.32 18.95 8.26
N TRP A 64 27.00 20.25 8.41
CA TRP A 64 25.64 20.71 8.65
C TRP A 64 24.69 20.40 7.48
N LEU A 65 25.10 20.66 6.24
CA LEU A 65 24.32 20.32 5.05
C LEU A 65 24.03 18.82 4.98
N ASN A 66 25.01 17.97 5.27
CA ASN A 66 24.84 16.53 5.31
C ASN A 66 23.85 16.09 6.39
N LEU A 67 23.87 16.69 7.56
CA LEU A 67 22.90 16.45 8.63
C LEU A 67 21.48 16.84 8.20
N VAL A 68 21.31 18.01 7.60
CA VAL A 68 20.00 18.47 7.08
C VAL A 68 19.50 17.51 6.00
N MET A 69 20.35 17.15 5.03
CA MET A 69 19.98 16.20 3.97
C MET A 69 19.65 14.81 4.52
N GLY A 70 20.28 14.38 5.60
CA GLY A 70 19.98 13.13 6.29
C GLY A 70 18.66 13.14 7.06
N ALA A 71 18.26 14.31 7.58
CA ALA A 71 17.01 14.49 8.33
C ALA A 71 15.76 14.62 7.44
N VAL A 72 15.92 14.91 6.14
CA VAL A 72 14.81 14.98 5.18
C VAL A 72 14.27 13.57 4.91
N SER A 73 12.97 13.39 5.14
CA SER A 73 12.27 12.11 4.89
C SER A 73 12.10 11.79 3.41
N SER A 74 12.01 12.83 2.55
CA SER A 74 11.97 12.66 1.10
C SER A 74 13.34 12.28 0.56
N GLY A 75 13.38 11.40 -0.43
CA GLY A 75 14.60 11.07 -1.18
C GLY A 75 15.04 12.25 -2.01
N VAL A 76 16.31 12.63 -1.93
CA VAL A 76 16.89 13.68 -2.76
C VAL A 76 18.07 13.11 -3.54
N ILE A 77 17.99 13.25 -4.86
CA ILE A 77 19.07 12.87 -5.80
C ILE A 77 19.44 14.08 -6.62
N SER A 78 20.74 14.36 -6.74
CA SER A 78 21.24 15.32 -7.72
C SER A 78 22.10 14.65 -8.76
N VAL A 79 22.06 15.17 -9.98
CA VAL A 79 22.87 14.71 -11.10
C VAL A 79 23.61 15.88 -11.73
N ASP A 80 24.75 15.60 -12.33
CA ASP A 80 25.49 16.57 -13.17
C ASP A 80 24.88 16.72 -14.57
N SER A 81 25.47 17.57 -15.40
CA SER A 81 25.03 17.79 -16.80
C SER A 81 25.14 16.54 -17.68
N MET A 82 25.90 15.52 -17.25
CA MET A 82 26.05 14.23 -17.94
C MET A 82 25.12 13.16 -17.37
N ALA A 83 24.19 13.54 -16.48
CA ALA A 83 23.29 12.65 -15.77
C ALA A 83 23.98 11.63 -14.86
N ARG A 84 25.18 11.90 -14.35
CA ARG A 84 25.81 11.12 -13.29
C ARG A 84 25.30 11.60 -11.94
N ILE A 85 24.95 10.66 -11.07
CA ILE A 85 24.48 10.96 -9.72
C ILE A 85 25.63 11.56 -8.90
N THR A 86 25.47 12.79 -8.48
CA THR A 86 26.44 13.51 -7.64
C THR A 86 26.12 13.44 -6.15
N THR A 87 24.83 13.38 -5.81
CA THR A 87 24.37 13.29 -4.42
C THR A 87 23.17 12.38 -4.33
N CYS A 88 23.11 11.57 -3.27
CA CYS A 88 21.95 10.76 -2.91
C CYS A 88 21.85 10.74 -1.38
N ASN A 89 20.76 11.27 -0.81
CA ASN A 89 20.58 11.25 0.62
C ASN A 89 20.13 9.85 1.12
N ALA A 90 20.17 9.62 2.42
CA ALA A 90 19.85 8.33 3.02
C ALA A 90 18.40 7.88 2.71
N ALA A 91 17.45 8.82 2.59
CA ALA A 91 16.08 8.50 2.23
C ALA A 91 15.98 7.99 0.77
N ALA A 92 16.64 8.64 -0.19
CA ALA A 92 16.69 8.19 -1.57
C ALA A 92 17.33 6.80 -1.69
N GLY A 93 18.42 6.54 -0.95
CA GLY A 93 19.06 5.23 -0.92
C GLY A 93 18.11 4.12 -0.44
N ARG A 94 17.29 4.38 0.58
CA ARG A 94 16.27 3.43 1.04
C ARG A 94 15.11 3.25 0.04
N LEU A 95 14.61 4.32 -0.56
CA LEU A 95 13.50 4.28 -1.51
C LEU A 95 13.87 3.57 -2.81
N LEU A 96 15.13 3.64 -3.22
CA LEU A 96 15.66 3.07 -4.45
C LEU A 96 16.54 1.83 -4.22
N SER A 97 16.55 1.29 -3.01
CA SER A 97 17.21 0.04 -2.69
C SER A 97 16.71 -1.08 -3.61
N GLY A 98 17.63 -1.80 -4.25
CA GLY A 98 17.30 -2.82 -5.26
C GLY A 98 17.27 -2.31 -6.72
N ILE A 99 17.36 -0.98 -6.92
CA ILE A 99 17.51 -0.39 -8.26
C ILE A 99 18.93 0.17 -8.41
N LEU A 100 19.47 0.78 -7.35
CA LEU A 100 20.78 1.39 -7.28
C LEU A 100 21.49 0.93 -6.00
N GLU A 101 22.50 0.06 -6.11
CA GLU A 101 23.29 -0.40 -4.96
C GLU A 101 24.28 0.67 -4.49
N GLU A 102 25.00 1.28 -5.43
CA GLU A 102 25.92 2.42 -5.20
C GLU A 102 25.46 3.61 -6.05
N PRO A 103 24.56 4.45 -5.53
CA PRO A 103 23.94 5.51 -6.33
C PRO A 103 24.93 6.60 -6.76
N VAL A 104 25.89 7.00 -5.92
CA VAL A 104 26.80 8.11 -6.22
C VAL A 104 27.83 7.69 -7.28
N GLY A 105 27.90 8.45 -8.37
CA GLY A 105 28.75 8.17 -9.53
C GLY A 105 28.09 7.32 -10.61
N ALA A 106 26.94 6.67 -10.32
CA ALA A 106 26.19 5.88 -11.28
C ALA A 106 25.54 6.75 -12.37
N ASP A 107 25.32 6.19 -13.56
CA ASP A 107 24.56 6.84 -14.64
C ASP A 107 23.04 6.72 -14.33
N TYR A 108 22.42 7.85 -14.06
CA TYR A 108 20.99 7.92 -13.76
C TYR A 108 20.11 7.43 -14.93
N ARG A 109 20.56 7.58 -16.21
CA ARG A 109 19.82 7.14 -17.41
C ARG A 109 19.67 5.62 -17.44
N ALA A 110 20.68 4.89 -16.96
CA ALA A 110 20.64 3.43 -16.95
C ALA A 110 19.56 2.89 -16.00
N ALA A 111 19.36 3.56 -14.87
CA ALA A 111 18.34 3.18 -13.89
C ALA A 111 16.94 3.70 -14.25
N PHE A 112 16.85 4.90 -14.82
CA PHE A 112 15.59 5.60 -15.10
C PHE A 112 15.59 6.27 -16.48
N PRO A 113 15.54 5.49 -17.58
CA PRO A 113 15.65 6.01 -18.96
C PRO A 113 14.52 6.99 -19.33
N ASP A 114 13.32 6.79 -18.79
CA ASP A 114 12.12 7.60 -19.08
C ASP A 114 11.87 8.71 -18.05
N SER A 115 12.82 8.97 -17.14
CA SER A 115 12.62 9.96 -16.09
C SER A 115 12.51 11.39 -16.66
N PRO A 116 11.54 12.19 -16.18
CA PRO A 116 11.43 13.61 -16.52
C PRO A 116 12.68 14.43 -16.16
N LEU A 117 13.49 13.97 -15.19
CA LEU A 117 14.76 14.62 -14.85
C LEU A 117 15.68 14.76 -16.07
N LEU A 118 15.71 13.76 -16.96
CA LEU A 118 16.53 13.84 -18.19
C LEU A 118 16.02 14.92 -19.15
N ARG A 119 14.72 15.17 -19.20
CA ARG A 119 14.13 16.27 -19.99
C ARG A 119 14.47 17.63 -19.38
N VAL A 120 14.49 17.72 -18.04
CA VAL A 120 14.90 18.94 -17.32
C VAL A 120 16.37 19.25 -17.58
N LEU A 121 17.26 18.25 -17.61
CA LEU A 121 18.66 18.42 -18.03
C LEU A 121 18.79 18.91 -19.48
N ALA A 122 17.88 18.52 -20.37
CA ALA A 122 17.86 18.97 -21.75
C ALA A 122 17.22 20.37 -21.94
N GLY A 123 16.88 21.08 -20.86
CA GLY A 123 16.35 22.45 -20.89
C GLY A 123 14.84 22.56 -20.74
N ALA A 124 14.11 21.48 -20.46
CA ALA A 124 12.69 21.56 -20.16
C ALA A 124 12.45 22.30 -18.84
N GLU A 125 11.23 22.82 -18.66
CA GLU A 125 10.77 23.36 -17.39
C GLU A 125 10.72 22.30 -16.29
N ALA A 126 10.70 22.72 -15.03
CA ALA A 126 10.58 21.83 -13.88
C ALA A 126 9.33 20.94 -14.02
N VAL A 127 9.49 19.64 -13.81
CA VAL A 127 8.40 18.67 -13.86
C VAL A 127 8.00 18.32 -12.43
N ALA A 128 6.71 18.53 -12.11
CA ALA A 128 6.13 18.18 -10.81
C ALA A 128 5.04 17.11 -10.99
N GLY A 129 4.89 16.23 -9.98
CA GLY A 129 3.79 15.26 -9.95
C GLY A 129 3.95 14.04 -10.85
N TYR A 130 5.17 13.71 -11.24
CA TYR A 130 5.47 12.47 -11.92
C TYR A 130 5.48 11.30 -10.92
N GLU A 131 4.71 10.27 -11.21
CA GLU A 131 4.67 9.05 -10.40
C GLU A 131 5.33 7.89 -11.15
N ARG A 132 6.11 7.10 -10.41
CA ARG A 132 6.67 5.85 -10.91
C ARG A 132 6.41 4.72 -9.93
N ILE A 133 6.21 3.53 -10.48
CA ILE A 133 6.03 2.32 -9.69
C ILE A 133 7.38 1.62 -9.66
N VAL A 134 7.87 1.36 -8.45
CA VAL A 134 9.09 0.60 -8.21
C VAL A 134 8.76 -0.65 -7.39
N ARG A 135 9.63 -1.67 -7.49
CA ARG A 135 9.57 -2.84 -6.62
C ARG A 135 10.78 -2.79 -5.69
N SER A 136 10.52 -2.95 -4.39
CA SER A 136 11.59 -3.08 -3.40
C SER A 136 12.29 -4.44 -3.54
N ASN A 137 13.45 -4.61 -2.88
CA ASN A 137 14.15 -5.89 -2.81
C ASN A 137 13.30 -7.03 -2.21
N GLU A 138 12.31 -6.69 -1.40
CA GLU A 138 11.35 -7.63 -0.80
C GLU A 138 10.16 -7.94 -1.71
N GLY A 139 10.16 -7.40 -2.93
CA GLY A 139 9.07 -7.58 -3.90
C GLY A 139 7.87 -6.67 -3.71
N GLU A 140 7.87 -5.79 -2.69
CA GLU A 140 6.79 -4.84 -2.45
C GLU A 140 6.72 -3.79 -3.56
N ARG A 141 5.51 -3.55 -4.01
CA ARG A 141 5.20 -2.49 -4.98
C ARG A 141 5.05 -1.16 -4.25
N ARG A 142 5.91 -0.18 -4.59
CA ARG A 142 5.84 1.20 -4.07
C ARG A 142 5.52 2.18 -5.18
N ILE A 143 4.76 3.20 -4.85
CA ILE A 143 4.43 4.32 -5.74
C ILE A 143 5.23 5.52 -5.26
N LEU A 144 6.20 5.94 -6.08
CA LEU A 144 7.06 7.07 -5.78
C LEU A 144 6.62 8.29 -6.60
N ALA A 145 6.24 9.36 -5.91
CA ALA A 145 6.04 10.67 -6.54
C ALA A 145 7.38 11.38 -6.65
N ALA A 146 7.69 11.92 -7.82
CA ALA A 146 8.94 12.60 -8.09
C ALA A 146 8.71 14.01 -8.63
N LYS A 147 9.59 14.94 -8.24
CA LYS A 147 9.67 16.30 -8.75
C LYS A 147 11.09 16.60 -9.16
N SER A 148 11.28 17.04 -10.41
CA SER A 148 12.60 17.33 -10.97
C SER A 148 12.73 18.83 -11.28
N THR A 149 13.90 19.40 -10.94
CA THR A 149 14.21 20.81 -11.17
C THR A 149 15.67 20.96 -11.63
N ALA A 150 15.92 21.85 -12.59
CA ALA A 150 17.28 22.14 -13.07
C ALA A 150 18.08 22.93 -12.04
N LEU A 151 19.34 22.56 -11.86
CA LEU A 151 20.36 23.36 -11.18
C LEU A 151 21.02 24.27 -12.20
N ARG A 152 20.99 25.57 -11.93
CA ARG A 152 21.56 26.58 -12.83
C ARG A 152 22.70 27.31 -12.17
N ALA A 153 23.76 27.57 -12.92
CA ALA A 153 24.85 28.46 -12.54
C ALA A 153 24.40 29.94 -12.60
N ALA A 154 25.22 30.86 -12.10
CA ALA A 154 24.94 32.30 -12.07
C ALA A 154 24.71 32.91 -13.48
N ASP A 155 25.28 32.31 -14.52
CA ASP A 155 25.10 32.69 -15.94
C ASP A 155 23.84 32.09 -16.59
N GLY A 156 23.04 31.31 -15.82
CA GLY A 156 21.83 30.64 -16.31
C GLY A 156 22.06 29.27 -16.98
N ALA A 157 23.31 28.86 -17.15
CA ALA A 157 23.64 27.54 -17.72
C ALA A 157 23.18 26.40 -16.80
N ILE A 158 22.63 25.33 -17.36
CA ILE A 158 22.24 24.14 -16.60
C ILE A 158 23.50 23.35 -16.26
N ILE A 159 23.83 23.26 -14.96
CA ILE A 159 24.97 22.51 -14.43
C ILE A 159 24.59 21.14 -13.92
N GLY A 160 23.28 20.86 -13.79
CA GLY A 160 22.75 19.60 -13.29
C GLY A 160 21.25 19.68 -13.05
N ALA A 161 20.72 18.68 -12.38
CA ALA A 161 19.33 18.65 -11.94
C ALA A 161 19.19 17.96 -10.58
N VAL A 162 18.10 18.29 -9.87
CA VAL A 162 17.71 17.65 -8.61
C VAL A 162 16.35 17.00 -8.79
N GLU A 163 16.21 15.79 -8.27
CA GLU A 163 14.93 15.09 -8.13
C GLU A 163 14.64 14.86 -6.66
N VAL A 164 13.44 15.25 -6.23
CA VAL A 164 12.89 14.94 -4.91
C VAL A 164 11.87 13.83 -5.07
N ILE A 165 11.97 12.78 -4.26
CA ILE A 165 11.19 11.55 -4.36
C ILE A 165 10.47 11.32 -3.03
N GLU A 166 9.18 11.04 -3.09
CA GLU A 166 8.35 10.71 -1.92
C GLU A 166 7.63 9.39 -2.14
N ASP A 167 7.57 8.55 -1.11
CA ASP A 167 6.73 7.37 -1.11
C ASP A 167 5.30 7.79 -0.79
N VAL A 168 4.43 7.66 -1.78
CA VAL A 168 3.01 8.02 -1.68
C VAL A 168 2.10 6.78 -1.69
N THR A 169 2.67 5.60 -1.48
CA THR A 169 1.95 4.32 -1.59
C THR A 169 0.75 4.27 -0.65
N GLU A 170 0.96 4.54 0.64
CA GLU A 170 -0.10 4.52 1.65
C GLU A 170 -1.15 5.60 1.38
N MET A 171 -0.70 6.83 1.06
CA MET A 171 -1.61 7.94 0.75
C MET A 171 -2.48 7.63 -0.47
N ARG A 172 -1.91 7.00 -1.51
CA ARG A 172 -2.65 6.57 -2.69
C ARG A 172 -3.67 5.48 -2.37
N GLN A 173 -3.29 4.47 -1.62
CA GLN A 173 -4.20 3.40 -1.19
C GLN A 173 -5.37 3.94 -0.37
N LEU A 174 -5.09 4.83 0.58
CA LEU A 174 -6.13 5.49 1.37
C LEU A 174 -7.06 6.33 0.50
N ARG A 175 -6.50 7.12 -0.41
CA ARG A 175 -7.29 7.95 -1.33
C ARG A 175 -8.19 7.11 -2.23
N GLU A 176 -7.66 6.04 -2.82
CA GLU A 176 -8.44 5.10 -3.63
C GLU A 176 -9.55 4.42 -2.83
N SER A 177 -9.29 4.07 -1.56
CA SER A 177 -10.30 3.48 -0.68
C SER A 177 -11.42 4.46 -0.34
N VAL A 178 -11.10 5.73 -0.06
CA VAL A 178 -12.07 6.80 0.17
C VAL A 178 -12.91 7.07 -1.10
N GLU A 179 -12.27 7.20 -2.25
CA GLU A 179 -12.99 7.41 -3.53
C GLU A 179 -13.93 6.24 -3.86
N ARG A 180 -13.53 5.00 -3.56
CA ARG A 180 -14.42 3.82 -3.70
C ARG A 180 -15.59 3.89 -2.74
N ALA A 181 -15.34 4.24 -1.47
CA ALA A 181 -16.41 4.38 -0.47
C ALA A 181 -17.41 5.48 -0.85
N ASP A 182 -16.93 6.63 -1.34
CA ASP A 182 -17.79 7.73 -1.79
C ASP A 182 -18.66 7.33 -3.01
N ARG A 183 -18.08 6.64 -3.99
CA ARG A 183 -18.84 6.12 -5.15
C ARG A 183 -19.91 5.12 -4.72
N LEU A 184 -19.59 4.22 -3.80
CA LEU A 184 -20.56 3.26 -3.25
C LEU A 184 -21.66 3.97 -2.49
N LYS A 185 -21.34 4.99 -1.69
CA LYS A 185 -22.34 5.80 -0.98
C LYS A 185 -23.31 6.51 -1.93
N GLN A 186 -22.80 7.18 -2.97
CA GLN A 186 -23.63 7.84 -3.98
C GLN A 186 -24.54 6.82 -4.71
N LEU A 187 -23.97 5.65 -5.08
CA LEU A 187 -24.74 4.56 -5.68
C LEU A 187 -25.82 4.05 -4.72
N GLY A 188 -25.53 3.98 -3.42
CA GLY A 188 -26.45 3.55 -2.38
C GLY A 188 -27.64 4.49 -2.19
N GLU A 189 -27.40 5.79 -2.16
CA GLU A 189 -28.45 6.80 -2.04
C GLU A 189 -29.41 6.74 -3.22
N MET A 190 -28.90 6.59 -4.45
CA MET A 190 -29.74 6.39 -5.65
C MET A 190 -30.44 5.03 -5.65
N ALA A 191 -29.73 3.96 -5.25
CA ALA A 191 -30.28 2.61 -5.24
C ALA A 191 -31.46 2.47 -4.25
N ALA A 192 -31.45 3.20 -3.13
CA ALA A 192 -32.55 3.14 -2.15
C ALA A 192 -33.87 3.64 -2.72
N GLY A 193 -33.87 4.75 -3.47
CA GLY A 193 -35.03 5.26 -4.17
C GLY A 193 -35.54 4.29 -5.25
N VAL A 194 -34.63 3.86 -6.11
CA VAL A 194 -34.91 2.93 -7.22
C VAL A 194 -35.43 1.58 -6.69
N ALA A 195 -34.85 1.07 -5.58
CA ALA A 195 -35.30 -0.19 -4.99
C ALA A 195 -36.76 -0.16 -4.50
N HIS A 196 -37.17 0.95 -3.90
CA HIS A 196 -38.59 1.12 -3.52
C HIS A 196 -39.50 1.15 -4.75
N GLU A 197 -39.09 1.83 -5.81
CA GLU A 197 -39.85 1.90 -7.06
C GLU A 197 -39.90 0.56 -7.80
N ILE A 198 -38.83 -0.27 -7.69
CA ILE A 198 -38.81 -1.63 -8.26
C ILE A 198 -39.64 -2.59 -7.42
N ARG A 199 -39.57 -2.53 -6.08
CA ARG A 199 -40.36 -3.42 -5.21
C ARG A 199 -41.86 -3.27 -5.40
N ASN A 200 -42.36 -2.06 -5.64
CA ASN A 200 -43.78 -1.80 -5.79
C ASN A 200 -44.44 -2.62 -6.93
N PRO A 201 -43.97 -2.56 -8.19
CA PRO A 201 -44.50 -3.40 -9.26
C PRO A 201 -44.23 -4.88 -9.04
N LEU A 202 -43.07 -5.25 -8.45
CA LEU A 202 -42.74 -6.66 -8.17
C LEU A 202 -43.71 -7.26 -7.17
N ASN A 203 -44.06 -6.56 -6.08
CA ASN A 203 -45.05 -7.00 -5.11
C ASN A 203 -46.44 -7.14 -5.75
N GLY A 204 -46.80 -6.26 -6.69
CA GLY A 204 -48.04 -6.39 -7.46
C GLY A 204 -48.06 -7.68 -8.31
N ILE A 205 -46.95 -7.96 -9.03
CA ILE A 205 -46.81 -9.17 -9.86
C ILE A 205 -46.88 -10.43 -8.98
N GLU A 206 -46.15 -10.44 -7.84
CA GLU A 206 -46.17 -11.56 -6.88
C GLU A 206 -47.56 -11.80 -6.35
N GLY A 207 -48.28 -10.72 -5.99
CA GLY A 207 -49.66 -10.79 -5.50
C GLY A 207 -50.60 -11.42 -6.53
N PHE A 208 -50.59 -10.95 -7.79
CA PHE A 208 -51.45 -11.52 -8.85
C PHE A 208 -51.06 -12.95 -9.20
N ALA A 209 -49.76 -13.29 -9.28
CA ALA A 209 -49.31 -14.64 -9.54
C ALA A 209 -49.71 -15.60 -8.40
N SER A 210 -49.64 -15.16 -7.15
CA SER A 210 -50.08 -15.94 -5.97
C SER A 210 -51.60 -16.16 -5.95
N LEU A 211 -52.38 -15.18 -6.38
CA LEU A 211 -53.84 -15.35 -6.54
C LEU A 211 -54.16 -16.37 -7.63
N LEU A 212 -53.47 -16.31 -8.77
CA LEU A 212 -53.60 -17.30 -9.84
C LEU A 212 -53.24 -18.72 -9.36
N MET A 213 -52.18 -18.89 -8.59
CA MET A 213 -51.82 -20.19 -8.00
C MET A 213 -52.90 -20.75 -7.10
N ARG A 214 -53.54 -19.88 -6.28
CA ARG A 214 -54.62 -20.30 -5.38
C ARG A 214 -55.87 -20.76 -6.14
N ASP A 215 -56.15 -20.13 -7.28
CA ASP A 215 -57.37 -20.39 -8.06
C ASP A 215 -57.19 -21.54 -9.07
N LEU A 216 -55.97 -22.09 -9.21
CA LEU A 216 -55.64 -23.18 -10.12
C LEU A 216 -55.27 -24.47 -9.35
N GLU A 217 -55.65 -25.62 -9.89
CA GLU A 217 -55.25 -26.94 -9.34
C GLU A 217 -53.73 -27.14 -9.50
N ALA A 218 -53.10 -27.81 -8.55
CA ALA A 218 -51.64 -28.06 -8.55
C ALA A 218 -51.14 -28.82 -9.80
N GLY A 219 -52.01 -29.61 -10.45
CA GLY A 219 -51.74 -30.33 -11.71
C GLY A 219 -51.83 -29.46 -12.97
N ASP A 220 -52.41 -28.27 -12.89
CA ASP A 220 -52.59 -27.40 -14.05
C ASP A 220 -51.22 -26.81 -14.50
N ARG A 221 -51.01 -26.86 -15.83
CA ARG A 221 -49.81 -26.25 -16.43
C ARG A 221 -49.69 -24.73 -16.10
N ARG A 222 -50.81 -24.03 -15.97
CA ARG A 222 -50.88 -22.60 -15.61
C ARG A 222 -50.45 -22.35 -14.17
N HIS A 223 -50.72 -23.28 -13.25
CA HIS A 223 -50.21 -23.24 -11.88
C HIS A 223 -48.67 -23.21 -11.85
N ARG A 224 -48.01 -24.07 -12.66
CA ARG A 224 -46.57 -24.09 -12.78
C ARG A 224 -45.99 -22.77 -13.33
N TYR A 225 -46.69 -22.14 -14.29
CA TYR A 225 -46.26 -20.83 -14.79
C TYR A 225 -46.38 -19.74 -13.72
N ALA A 226 -47.48 -19.73 -12.96
CA ALA A 226 -47.66 -18.77 -11.86
C ALA A 226 -46.60 -18.98 -10.76
N ALA A 227 -46.26 -20.22 -10.41
CA ALA A 227 -45.21 -20.55 -9.47
C ALA A 227 -43.84 -20.05 -9.95
N ALA A 228 -43.49 -20.24 -11.23
CA ALA A 228 -42.27 -19.73 -11.82
C ALA A 228 -42.18 -18.18 -11.79
N ILE A 229 -43.33 -17.50 -11.98
CA ILE A 229 -43.37 -16.04 -11.86
C ILE A 229 -43.11 -15.59 -10.42
N VAL A 230 -43.74 -16.23 -9.43
CA VAL A 230 -43.52 -15.93 -8.00
C VAL A 230 -42.06 -16.14 -7.62
N GLU A 231 -41.44 -17.23 -8.05
CA GLU A 231 -40.05 -17.53 -7.82
C GLU A 231 -39.11 -16.46 -8.45
N GLY A 232 -39.35 -16.09 -9.71
CA GLY A 232 -38.60 -15.03 -10.41
C GLY A 232 -38.74 -13.67 -9.71
N VAL A 233 -39.91 -13.31 -9.22
CA VAL A 233 -40.11 -12.06 -8.47
C VAL A 233 -39.38 -12.09 -7.13
N ARG A 234 -39.38 -13.20 -6.41
CA ARG A 234 -38.66 -13.36 -5.16
C ARG A 234 -37.15 -13.26 -5.38
N MET A 235 -36.60 -13.85 -6.46
CA MET A 235 -35.21 -13.73 -6.84
C MET A 235 -34.82 -12.26 -7.14
N LEU A 236 -35.69 -11.51 -7.85
CA LEU A 236 -35.45 -10.08 -8.12
C LEU A 236 -35.49 -9.26 -6.82
N ASN A 237 -36.46 -9.50 -5.93
CA ASN A 237 -36.52 -8.83 -4.62
C ASN A 237 -35.30 -9.11 -3.76
N HIS A 238 -34.78 -10.36 -3.78
CA HIS A 238 -33.51 -10.72 -3.12
C HIS A 238 -32.35 -9.95 -3.70
N THR A 239 -32.22 -9.88 -5.03
CA THR A 239 -31.15 -9.15 -5.74
C THR A 239 -31.16 -7.65 -5.40
N VAL A 240 -32.34 -7.02 -5.40
CA VAL A 240 -32.51 -5.60 -5.01
C VAL A 240 -32.09 -5.38 -3.54
N THR A 241 -32.49 -6.30 -2.65
CA THR A 241 -32.12 -6.22 -1.23
C THR A 241 -30.62 -6.39 -1.01
N ALA A 242 -29.99 -7.33 -1.73
CA ALA A 242 -28.55 -7.55 -1.70
C ALA A 242 -27.77 -6.32 -2.23
N LEU A 243 -28.26 -5.69 -3.31
CA LEU A 243 -27.67 -4.46 -3.86
C LEU A 243 -27.73 -3.31 -2.84
N LEU A 244 -28.86 -3.12 -2.16
CA LEU A 244 -29.01 -2.10 -1.11
C LEU A 244 -28.09 -2.36 0.07
N ALA A 245 -28.00 -3.60 0.55
CA ALA A 245 -27.12 -3.98 1.66
C ALA A 245 -25.66 -3.73 1.32
N PHE A 246 -25.27 -3.91 0.06
CA PHE A 246 -23.91 -3.65 -0.42
C PHE A 246 -23.62 -2.15 -0.60
N THR A 247 -24.55 -1.38 -1.18
CA THR A 247 -24.32 0.03 -1.54
C THR A 247 -24.52 1.01 -0.38
N SER A 248 -25.27 0.63 0.66
CA SER A 248 -25.51 1.43 1.86
C SER A 248 -25.25 0.62 3.13
N PRO A 249 -24.00 0.22 3.38
CA PRO A 249 -23.67 -0.53 4.57
C PRO A 249 -23.92 0.34 5.81
N LYS A 250 -24.78 -0.12 6.70
CA LYS A 250 -25.06 0.57 7.97
C LYS A 250 -23.96 0.29 8.97
N ALA A 251 -23.56 1.30 9.75
CA ALA A 251 -22.70 1.08 10.89
C ALA A 251 -23.31 0.02 11.82
N PRO A 252 -22.52 -0.96 12.32
CA PRO A 252 -23.04 -2.04 13.14
C PRO A 252 -23.60 -1.51 14.47
N GLN A 253 -24.82 -1.90 14.79
CA GLN A 253 -25.43 -1.65 16.10
C GLN A 253 -25.03 -2.78 17.03
N ARG A 254 -23.84 -2.67 17.63
CA ARG A 254 -23.28 -3.70 18.48
C ARG A 254 -24.12 -3.89 19.74
N GLN A 255 -24.55 -5.13 19.96
CA GLN A 255 -25.27 -5.58 21.14
C GLN A 255 -24.67 -6.90 21.61
N SER A 256 -24.84 -7.21 22.88
CA SER A 256 -24.41 -8.49 23.42
C SER A 256 -25.21 -9.62 22.78
N ALA A 257 -24.57 -10.53 22.09
CA ALA A 257 -25.19 -11.67 21.45
C ALA A 257 -24.30 -12.92 21.53
N ASN A 258 -24.93 -14.09 21.56
CA ASN A 258 -24.21 -15.36 21.49
C ASN A 258 -24.08 -15.79 20.01
N PRO A 259 -22.83 -15.85 19.47
CA PRO A 259 -22.61 -16.21 18.05
C PRO A 259 -23.04 -17.63 17.71
N ALA A 260 -22.90 -18.58 18.66
CA ALA A 260 -23.29 -19.97 18.44
C ALA A 260 -24.82 -20.14 18.40
N ALA A 261 -25.55 -19.35 19.20
CA ALA A 261 -27.01 -19.33 19.14
C ALA A 261 -27.52 -18.75 17.80
N LEU A 262 -26.86 -17.68 17.30
CA LEU A 262 -27.17 -17.12 15.98
C LEU A 262 -26.88 -18.13 14.86
N ALA A 263 -25.74 -18.83 14.93
CA ALA A 263 -25.37 -19.87 13.96
C ALA A 263 -26.38 -21.01 13.92
N ARG A 264 -26.85 -21.47 15.09
CA ARG A 264 -27.88 -22.51 15.22
C ARG A 264 -29.17 -22.07 14.56
N THR A 265 -29.67 -20.87 14.87
CA THR A 265 -30.87 -20.32 14.25
C THR A 265 -30.76 -20.22 12.72
N CYS A 266 -29.58 -19.84 12.21
CA CYS A 266 -29.34 -19.80 10.77
C CYS A 266 -29.42 -21.17 10.12
N LEU A 267 -28.84 -22.21 10.73
CA LEU A 267 -28.92 -23.58 10.20
C LEU A 267 -30.34 -24.12 10.25
N GLU A 268 -31.08 -23.87 11.32
CA GLU A 268 -32.51 -24.26 11.44
C GLU A 268 -33.35 -23.63 10.32
N LEU A 269 -33.12 -22.35 10.02
CA LEU A 269 -33.84 -21.66 8.93
C LEU A 269 -33.52 -22.28 7.56
N VAL A 270 -32.25 -22.57 7.29
CA VAL A 270 -31.82 -23.16 6.01
C VAL A 270 -32.31 -24.61 5.90
N ASP A 271 -32.29 -25.42 6.99
CA ASP A 271 -32.81 -26.80 6.98
C ASP A 271 -34.31 -26.82 6.72
N ALA A 272 -35.07 -25.91 7.33
CA ALA A 272 -36.50 -25.75 7.06
C ALA A 272 -36.77 -25.38 5.59
N GLU A 273 -36.00 -24.47 5.00
CA GLU A 273 -36.12 -24.09 3.59
C GLU A 273 -35.79 -25.29 2.66
N LEU A 274 -34.73 -26.03 2.94
CA LEU A 274 -34.37 -27.23 2.18
C LEU A 274 -35.43 -28.31 2.27
N SER A 275 -36.03 -28.52 3.45
CA SER A 275 -37.08 -29.51 3.67
C SER A 275 -38.36 -29.20 2.87
N LEU A 276 -38.66 -27.91 2.63
CA LEU A 276 -39.84 -27.49 1.81
C LEU A 276 -39.57 -27.63 0.29
N ARG A 277 -38.30 -27.64 -0.13
CA ARG A 277 -37.90 -27.73 -1.55
C ARG A 277 -37.46 -29.14 -2.00
N SER A 278 -37.31 -30.10 -1.08
CA SER A 278 -36.80 -31.42 -1.38
C SER A 278 -37.78 -32.18 -2.28
N ASP A 279 -37.38 -32.54 -3.51
CA ASP A 279 -37.98 -33.61 -4.27
C ASP A 279 -37.48 -34.95 -3.66
N GLU A 280 -38.36 -35.98 -3.66
CA GLU A 280 -38.06 -37.29 -3.03
C GLU A 280 -36.79 -37.98 -3.58
N ASP A 281 -36.33 -37.59 -4.77
CA ASP A 281 -35.18 -38.22 -5.46
C ASP A 281 -33.84 -37.44 -5.28
N SER A 282 -33.83 -36.32 -4.60
CA SER A 282 -32.58 -35.49 -4.42
C SER A 282 -31.88 -35.83 -3.11
N PRO A 283 -30.53 -35.98 -3.08
CA PRO A 283 -29.79 -36.22 -1.84
C PRO A 283 -29.96 -35.08 -0.87
N ARG A 284 -30.37 -35.39 0.37
CA ARG A 284 -30.58 -34.35 1.41
C ARG A 284 -29.24 -33.80 1.90
N VAL A 285 -29.09 -32.49 1.89
CA VAL A 285 -27.90 -31.82 2.43
C VAL A 285 -27.85 -31.97 3.95
N SER A 286 -26.77 -32.53 4.48
CA SER A 286 -26.53 -32.65 5.93
C SER A 286 -25.94 -31.34 6.47
N LEU A 287 -26.69 -30.66 7.35
CA LEU A 287 -26.22 -29.46 8.04
C LEU A 287 -25.78 -29.79 9.46
N SER A 288 -24.58 -29.40 9.86
CA SER A 288 -24.04 -29.66 11.19
C SER A 288 -23.46 -28.41 11.84
N LEU A 289 -23.66 -28.28 13.18
CA LEU A 289 -23.07 -27.22 14.00
C LEU A 289 -22.07 -27.81 15.00
N VAL A 290 -20.84 -27.30 14.97
CA VAL A 290 -19.81 -27.56 15.98
C VAL A 290 -19.68 -26.33 16.86
N ASP A 291 -20.26 -26.38 18.04
CA ASP A 291 -20.27 -25.28 19.01
C ASP A 291 -19.11 -25.44 20.02
N LEU A 292 -18.01 -24.71 19.79
CA LEU A 292 -16.85 -24.60 20.68
C LEU A 292 -16.81 -23.24 21.39
N TRP A 293 -17.81 -22.36 21.16
CA TRP A 293 -17.95 -21.06 21.80
C TRP A 293 -18.64 -21.16 23.17
N GLY A 294 -19.68 -21.96 23.28
CA GLY A 294 -20.48 -22.16 24.48
C GLY A 294 -21.41 -20.97 24.80
N GLN A 295 -21.56 -20.66 26.09
CA GLN A 295 -22.48 -19.63 26.58
C GLN A 295 -21.92 -18.19 26.53
N GLY A 296 -20.78 -17.98 25.88
CA GLY A 296 -20.17 -16.65 25.78
C GLY A 296 -20.99 -15.66 24.95
N GLU A 297 -20.88 -14.39 25.29
CA GLU A 297 -21.47 -13.28 24.53
C GLU A 297 -20.36 -12.46 23.84
N LEU A 298 -20.71 -11.81 22.73
CA LEU A 298 -19.84 -10.95 21.95
C LEU A 298 -20.60 -9.69 21.54
N ALA A 299 -19.95 -8.52 21.56
CA ALA A 299 -20.53 -7.26 21.13
C ALA A 299 -20.56 -7.16 19.61
N VAL A 300 -21.65 -7.58 18.98
CA VAL A 300 -21.83 -7.61 17.51
C VAL A 300 -23.22 -7.12 17.12
N ASP A 301 -23.39 -6.71 15.86
CA ASP A 301 -24.72 -6.53 15.28
C ASP A 301 -25.28 -7.91 14.89
N ALA A 302 -26.22 -8.40 15.70
CA ALA A 302 -26.82 -9.72 15.50
C ALA A 302 -27.54 -9.86 14.16
N GLY A 303 -28.12 -8.76 13.63
CA GLY A 303 -28.77 -8.74 12.33
C GLY A 303 -27.79 -8.90 11.17
N GLN A 304 -26.71 -8.14 11.20
CA GLN A 304 -25.66 -8.22 10.19
C GLN A 304 -24.93 -9.57 10.27
N LEU A 305 -24.59 -10.05 11.46
CA LEU A 305 -23.94 -11.35 11.62
C LEU A 305 -24.82 -12.49 11.09
N ARG A 306 -26.12 -12.46 11.38
CA ARG A 306 -27.08 -13.43 10.82
C ARG A 306 -27.11 -13.39 9.30
N GLN A 307 -27.11 -12.20 8.70
CA GLN A 307 -27.06 -12.04 7.24
C GLN A 307 -25.79 -12.64 6.65
N ALA A 308 -24.63 -12.40 7.28
CA ALA A 308 -23.37 -12.98 6.85
C ALA A 308 -23.39 -14.52 6.91
N LEU A 309 -23.89 -15.09 8.02
CA LEU A 309 -24.03 -16.53 8.21
C LEU A 309 -24.96 -17.15 7.17
N LEU A 310 -26.12 -16.56 6.95
CA LEU A 310 -27.07 -17.07 5.92
C LEU A 310 -26.45 -17.07 4.53
N ASN A 311 -25.77 -15.99 4.14
CA ASN A 311 -25.08 -15.92 2.86
C ASN A 311 -24.00 -17.00 2.71
N LEU A 312 -23.21 -17.26 3.76
CA LEU A 312 -22.18 -18.31 3.73
C LEU A 312 -22.78 -19.71 3.66
N VAL A 313 -23.76 -20.01 4.51
CA VAL A 313 -24.41 -21.35 4.52
C VAL A 313 -25.16 -21.61 3.21
N GLN A 314 -25.91 -20.63 2.68
CA GLN A 314 -26.58 -20.79 1.38
C GLN A 314 -25.60 -20.98 0.23
N ASN A 315 -24.44 -20.29 0.24
CA ASN A 315 -23.40 -20.50 -0.76
C ASN A 315 -22.79 -21.91 -0.70
N ALA A 316 -22.55 -22.43 0.52
CA ALA A 316 -22.08 -23.79 0.76
C ALA A 316 -23.10 -24.83 0.29
N VAL A 317 -24.38 -24.67 0.66
CA VAL A 317 -25.47 -25.55 0.19
C VAL A 317 -25.55 -25.59 -1.33
N GLN A 318 -25.50 -24.43 -1.98
CA GLN A 318 -25.51 -24.37 -3.45
C GLN A 318 -24.27 -25.04 -4.06
N ALA A 319 -23.09 -24.93 -3.43
CA ALA A 319 -21.85 -25.54 -3.91
C ALA A 319 -21.93 -27.08 -3.86
N VAL A 320 -22.47 -27.66 -2.78
CA VAL A 320 -22.61 -29.12 -2.66
C VAL A 320 -23.69 -29.68 -3.59
N GLN A 321 -24.80 -28.95 -3.78
CA GLN A 321 -25.86 -29.34 -4.72
C GLN A 321 -25.37 -29.31 -6.18
N ALA A 322 -24.60 -28.27 -6.57
CA ALA A 322 -24.04 -28.17 -7.91
C ALA A 322 -22.92 -29.16 -8.16
N GLY A 323 -22.14 -29.51 -7.12
CA GLY A 323 -21.01 -30.44 -7.21
C GLY A 323 -21.39 -31.92 -7.36
N GLY A 324 -22.66 -32.29 -7.18
CA GLY A 324 -23.13 -33.67 -7.31
C GLY A 324 -22.54 -34.65 -6.28
N ALA A 325 -22.21 -34.17 -5.08
CA ALA A 325 -21.72 -35.00 -4.00
C ALA A 325 -22.73 -36.08 -3.62
N GLU A 326 -22.28 -37.32 -3.45
CA GLU A 326 -23.18 -38.44 -3.05
C GLU A 326 -23.75 -38.23 -1.65
N ASP A 327 -22.99 -37.61 -0.74
CA ASP A 327 -23.41 -37.27 0.62
C ASP A 327 -23.07 -35.76 0.86
N PRO A 328 -23.97 -34.84 0.43
CA PRO A 328 -23.72 -33.40 0.52
C PRO A 328 -23.71 -32.92 1.96
N GLN A 329 -22.61 -32.30 2.39
CA GLN A 329 -22.39 -31.89 3.78
C GLN A 329 -21.96 -30.43 3.88
N VAL A 330 -22.53 -29.72 4.86
CA VAL A 330 -22.12 -28.38 5.27
C VAL A 330 -21.93 -28.37 6.77
N ARG A 331 -20.74 -27.94 7.22
CA ARG A 331 -20.36 -27.84 8.63
C ARG A 331 -20.16 -26.37 9.01
N LEU A 332 -20.83 -25.91 10.03
CA LEU A 332 -20.65 -24.60 10.64
C LEU A 332 -19.97 -24.76 12.00
N THR A 333 -18.78 -24.19 12.16
CA THR A 333 -18.04 -24.23 13.44
C THR A 333 -17.95 -22.85 14.03
N VAL A 334 -18.26 -22.71 15.32
CA VAL A 334 -18.12 -21.44 16.08
C VAL A 334 -17.16 -21.69 17.23
N SER A 335 -16.04 -20.98 17.25
CA SER A 335 -14.99 -21.15 18.24
C SER A 335 -14.38 -19.82 18.71
N ARG A 336 -13.53 -19.87 19.75
CA ARG A 336 -12.75 -18.72 20.21
C ARG A 336 -11.41 -18.68 19.49
N HIS A 337 -10.94 -17.47 19.15
CA HIS A 337 -9.56 -17.32 18.71
C HIS A 337 -8.60 -17.57 19.87
N SER A 338 -7.47 -18.26 19.61
CA SER A 338 -6.53 -18.68 20.66
C SER A 338 -5.78 -17.50 21.33
N GLU A 339 -5.51 -16.44 20.59
CA GLU A 339 -4.59 -15.37 21.00
C GLU A 339 -5.27 -14.01 21.23
N ILE A 340 -6.43 -13.78 20.61
CA ILE A 340 -7.16 -12.50 20.71
C ILE A 340 -8.61 -12.76 21.15
N GLN A 341 -9.24 -11.75 21.76
CA GLN A 341 -10.66 -11.81 22.09
C GLN A 341 -11.48 -11.66 20.80
N ALA A 342 -11.70 -12.77 20.09
CA ALA A 342 -12.45 -12.80 18.87
C ALA A 342 -13.23 -14.12 18.71
N VAL A 343 -14.35 -14.07 18.00
CA VAL A 343 -15.02 -15.26 17.51
C VAL A 343 -14.44 -15.67 16.16
N VAL A 344 -14.23 -16.96 15.99
CA VAL A 344 -13.89 -17.59 14.70
C VAL A 344 -15.10 -18.40 14.28
N ILE A 345 -15.64 -18.08 13.11
CA ILE A 345 -16.73 -18.83 12.50
C ILE A 345 -16.24 -19.38 11.16
N THR A 346 -16.35 -20.68 10.98
CA THR A 346 -15.99 -21.37 9.72
C THR A 346 -17.22 -22.05 9.14
N VAL A 347 -17.39 -21.91 7.83
CA VAL A 347 -18.37 -22.65 7.04
C VAL A 347 -17.62 -23.51 6.05
N GLU A 348 -17.73 -24.82 6.21
CA GLU A 348 -17.07 -25.84 5.41
C GLU A 348 -18.09 -26.60 4.59
N ASP A 349 -17.75 -26.92 3.37
CA ASP A 349 -18.56 -27.75 2.47
C ASP A 349 -17.71 -28.86 1.82
N ASN A 350 -18.38 -29.84 1.22
CA ASN A 350 -17.77 -30.87 0.37
C ASN A 350 -18.15 -30.69 -1.11
N GLY A 351 -18.38 -29.44 -1.53
CA GLY A 351 -18.66 -29.09 -2.92
C GLY A 351 -17.41 -29.05 -3.81
N ALA A 352 -17.51 -28.32 -4.92
CA ALA A 352 -16.41 -28.21 -5.91
C ALA A 352 -15.18 -27.42 -5.42
N GLY A 353 -15.26 -26.75 -4.26
CA GLY A 353 -14.18 -25.89 -3.75
C GLY A 353 -13.98 -24.60 -4.54
N ILE A 354 -12.94 -23.83 -4.20
CA ILE A 354 -12.61 -22.55 -4.84
C ILE A 354 -11.13 -22.55 -5.26
N PRO A 355 -10.86 -22.46 -6.59
CA PRO A 355 -9.50 -22.44 -7.10
C PRO A 355 -8.66 -21.32 -6.49
N PRO A 356 -7.35 -21.54 -6.20
CA PRO A 356 -6.49 -20.52 -5.56
C PRO A 356 -6.46 -19.17 -6.30
N GLY A 357 -6.50 -19.18 -7.63
CA GLY A 357 -6.51 -17.96 -8.45
C GLY A 357 -7.80 -17.14 -8.35
N GLU A 358 -8.88 -17.70 -7.82
CA GLU A 358 -10.18 -17.04 -7.67
C GLU A 358 -10.45 -16.56 -6.25
N ARG A 359 -9.74 -17.04 -5.23
CA ARG A 359 -10.00 -16.78 -3.81
C ARG A 359 -10.02 -15.30 -3.44
N GLN A 360 -9.26 -14.45 -4.13
CA GLN A 360 -9.32 -13.00 -3.93
C GLN A 360 -10.47 -12.34 -4.70
N ARG A 361 -10.84 -12.91 -5.85
CA ARG A 361 -11.85 -12.33 -6.75
C ARG A 361 -13.28 -12.60 -6.30
N ILE A 362 -13.54 -13.69 -5.57
CA ILE A 362 -14.89 -14.05 -5.09
C ILE A 362 -15.51 -13.01 -4.16
N PHE A 363 -14.70 -12.14 -3.54
CA PHE A 363 -15.18 -11.02 -2.70
C PHE A 363 -15.48 -9.77 -3.52
N THR A 364 -15.14 -9.76 -4.82
CA THR A 364 -15.43 -8.63 -5.72
C THR A 364 -16.91 -8.64 -6.05
N PRO A 365 -17.64 -7.51 -5.89
CA PRO A 365 -19.06 -7.41 -6.21
C PRO A 365 -19.35 -7.83 -7.65
N PHE A 366 -20.49 -8.50 -7.86
CA PHE A 366 -20.96 -9.04 -9.14
C PHE A 366 -20.10 -10.16 -9.75
N TYR A 367 -19.05 -10.58 -9.06
CA TYR A 367 -18.28 -11.74 -9.49
C TYR A 367 -19.02 -13.02 -9.11
N THR A 368 -19.35 -13.84 -10.10
CA THR A 368 -20.01 -15.13 -9.91
C THR A 368 -19.60 -16.12 -11.00
N THR A 369 -19.49 -17.38 -10.63
CA THR A 369 -19.32 -18.53 -11.55
C THR A 369 -20.63 -19.28 -11.76
N LYS A 370 -21.74 -18.83 -11.15
CA LYS A 370 -23.06 -19.48 -11.18
C LYS A 370 -23.97 -18.77 -12.18
N ASP A 371 -24.72 -19.53 -12.99
CA ASP A 371 -25.63 -18.96 -14.01
C ASP A 371 -26.72 -18.05 -13.46
N HIS A 372 -27.17 -18.28 -12.23
CA HIS A 372 -28.20 -17.48 -11.54
C HIS A 372 -27.70 -16.78 -10.29
N GLY A 373 -26.38 -16.67 -10.11
CA GLY A 373 -25.77 -16.01 -8.97
C GLY A 373 -25.73 -14.48 -9.14
N THR A 374 -26.10 -13.72 -8.13
CA THR A 374 -25.98 -12.24 -8.14
C THR A 374 -24.55 -11.76 -7.99
N GLY A 375 -23.62 -12.59 -7.49
CA GLY A 375 -22.25 -12.22 -7.16
C GLY A 375 -22.12 -11.21 -6.01
N LEU A 376 -23.18 -10.97 -5.24
CA LEU A 376 -23.18 -10.01 -4.14
C LEU A 376 -23.05 -10.66 -2.75
N GLY A 377 -23.38 -11.95 -2.61
CA GLY A 377 -23.42 -12.62 -1.30
C GLY A 377 -22.11 -12.54 -0.52
N LEU A 378 -20.98 -12.94 -1.13
CA LEU A 378 -19.65 -12.90 -0.50
C LEU A 378 -19.12 -11.47 -0.33
N ALA A 379 -19.45 -10.56 -1.22
CA ALA A 379 -19.12 -9.13 -1.06
C ALA A 379 -19.83 -8.50 0.15
N ILE A 380 -21.10 -8.87 0.40
CA ILE A 380 -21.85 -8.46 1.61
C ILE A 380 -21.20 -9.05 2.86
N VAL A 381 -20.83 -10.33 2.86
CA VAL A 381 -20.11 -10.95 3.98
C VAL A 381 -18.82 -10.20 4.28
N HIS A 382 -18.02 -9.92 3.26
CA HIS A 382 -16.77 -9.16 3.39
C HIS A 382 -17.01 -7.77 3.97
N SER A 383 -18.05 -7.05 3.52
CA SER A 383 -18.41 -5.73 4.03
C SER A 383 -18.83 -5.81 5.51
N ILE A 384 -19.68 -6.76 5.89
CA ILE A 384 -20.13 -6.94 7.28
C ILE A 384 -18.94 -7.25 8.20
N VAL A 385 -18.08 -8.19 7.81
CA VAL A 385 -16.90 -8.58 8.60
C VAL A 385 -15.94 -7.40 8.76
N SER A 386 -15.67 -6.65 7.68
CA SER A 386 -14.82 -5.44 7.71
C SER A 386 -15.38 -4.34 8.61
N LEU A 387 -16.70 -4.09 8.59
CA LEU A 387 -17.36 -3.11 9.47
C LEU A 387 -17.26 -3.50 10.96
N HIS A 388 -17.16 -4.79 11.25
CA HIS A 388 -16.91 -5.30 12.60
C HIS A 388 -15.43 -5.30 12.99
N GLY A 389 -14.52 -4.85 12.08
CA GLY A 389 -13.05 -4.87 12.30
C GLY A 389 -12.45 -6.27 12.19
N GLY A 390 -13.16 -7.19 11.54
CA GLY A 390 -12.77 -8.58 11.36
C GLY A 390 -12.03 -8.86 10.06
N THR A 391 -11.66 -10.12 9.87
CA THR A 391 -11.02 -10.64 8.67
C THR A 391 -11.79 -11.82 8.09
N LEU A 392 -11.71 -11.99 6.77
CA LEU A 392 -12.36 -13.07 6.02
C LEU A 392 -11.33 -13.75 5.13
N SER A 393 -11.22 -15.08 5.21
CA SER A 393 -10.31 -15.89 4.41
C SER A 393 -11.03 -17.11 3.81
N VAL A 394 -10.43 -17.67 2.76
CA VAL A 394 -10.93 -18.89 2.10
C VAL A 394 -9.77 -19.85 1.91
N GLU A 395 -10.01 -21.07 2.34
CA GLU A 395 -9.06 -22.19 2.30
C GLU A 395 -9.74 -23.44 1.73
N ASP A 396 -8.99 -24.51 1.55
CA ASP A 396 -9.57 -25.80 1.22
C ASP A 396 -10.21 -26.42 2.48
N SER A 397 -11.38 -27.03 2.31
CA SER A 397 -12.09 -27.71 3.40
C SER A 397 -11.52 -29.11 3.66
N GLU A 398 -11.49 -29.52 4.93
CA GLU A 398 -11.22 -30.92 5.29
C GLU A 398 -12.28 -31.90 4.74
N LEU A 399 -13.47 -31.40 4.42
CA LEU A 399 -14.54 -32.16 3.79
C LEU A 399 -14.34 -32.34 2.27
N GLY A 400 -13.36 -31.63 1.66
CA GLY A 400 -13.03 -31.74 0.24
C GLY A 400 -13.50 -30.58 -0.64
N GLY A 401 -14.26 -29.63 -0.11
CA GLY A 401 -14.75 -28.44 -0.81
C GLY A 401 -14.08 -27.16 -0.34
N ALA A 402 -14.85 -26.11 -0.08
CA ALA A 402 -14.37 -24.81 0.41
C ALA A 402 -14.54 -24.67 1.94
N ASN A 403 -13.61 -23.96 2.55
CA ASN A 403 -13.66 -23.49 3.94
C ASN A 403 -13.62 -21.96 3.95
N VAL A 404 -14.74 -21.33 4.28
CA VAL A 404 -14.81 -19.88 4.45
C VAL A 404 -14.74 -19.55 5.93
N ARG A 405 -13.69 -18.82 6.32
CA ARG A 405 -13.38 -18.49 7.70
C ARG A 405 -13.51 -17.00 7.93
N MET A 406 -14.33 -16.60 8.91
CA MET A 406 -14.43 -15.23 9.38
C MET A 406 -13.99 -15.11 10.85
N ILE A 407 -13.24 -14.05 11.16
CA ILE A 407 -12.76 -13.72 12.50
C ILE A 407 -13.31 -12.34 12.83
N ILE A 408 -14.07 -12.23 13.93
CA ILE A 408 -14.66 -10.96 14.39
C ILE A 408 -14.17 -10.68 15.82
N PRO A 409 -13.42 -9.58 16.03
CA PRO A 409 -12.97 -9.15 17.35
C PRO A 409 -14.15 -8.66 18.19
N SER A 410 -14.00 -8.76 19.51
CA SER A 410 -15.00 -8.30 20.50
C SER A 410 -15.04 -6.77 20.62
#